data_1bf455874a34743f6d0fc3e8c9fa6ead
#
_entry.id   1bf455874a34743f6d0fc3e8c9fa6ead
#
_cell.length_a   1.000
_cell.length_b   1.000
_cell.length_c   1.000
_cell.angle_alpha   90.00
_cell.angle_beta   90.00
_cell.angle_gamma   90.00
#
_symmetry.space_group_name_H-M   'P 1'
#
loop_
_entity.id
_entity.type
_entity.pdbx_description
1 polymer ?
#
loop_
_entity_poly.entity_id
_entity_poly.type
_entity_poly.pdbx_seq_one_letter_code
_entity_poly.pdbx_strand_id
1 'polypeptide(L)'
;MGIPSASYSITMRVHLGADPLGIGRITTAVGEAAGTVVAVDIVESHPDLLVVDLTCNAVDARHADAITRAVGAIEGAVVHAVSDRTFLLHLGGKLEVASKVPLRTRDDLSMAYTPGVARVCRAIAANPADARKLTIKRNTVAVVTDGSAVLGLGNIGPEAALPVMEGKALLFKQFAGVDAWPVCLATQDTDEIVRAVEWLAPGYGGVNLEDIAAPRCFEVERRLRESLDIPVFHDDQHGTAIVVLAALANALRVVGKNLADTRVVLSGSGAAGVAIIKILQTEGAAQIVACDRAGVLHKRREGLDDSKRWVAEHTNPDGRTGTLRDALAGADVFVGVSGPGILEPDDLKPMAADAIVFALANPDPEVDPAGARRHAAVVATGRSDEPNQINNVLAFPGVFRGALDAGARTITEAMKVAAARAIAARVHDDELRPDYIVPSVFDRGVAPGVAEAVRHAAGERPRE
;
A
#
# COMPACT_ATOMS: atom_id res chain seq x y z
N MET A 1 -18.20 -12.33 -12.82
CA MET A 1 -18.34 -12.74 -11.40
C MET A 1 -16.96 -12.63 -10.77
N GLY A 2 -16.86 -12.04 -9.57
CA GLY A 2 -15.58 -11.95 -8.86
C GLY A 2 -15.00 -13.34 -8.56
N ILE A 3 -13.69 -13.40 -8.31
CA ILE A 3 -13.01 -14.65 -7.96
C ILE A 3 -13.01 -14.78 -6.43
N PRO A 4 -13.35 -15.96 -5.85
CA PRO A 4 -13.25 -16.19 -4.41
C PRO A 4 -11.83 -15.91 -3.90
N SER A 5 -11.72 -15.14 -2.82
CA SER A 5 -10.41 -14.71 -2.28
C SER A 5 -10.31 -14.90 -0.77
N ALA A 6 -9.08 -14.90 -0.25
CA ALA A 6 -8.82 -15.01 1.19
C ALA A 6 -9.37 -13.82 2.00
N SER A 7 -9.70 -12.69 1.37
CA SER A 7 -10.30 -11.53 2.05
C SER A 7 -11.74 -11.79 2.52
N TYR A 8 -12.41 -12.78 1.93
CA TYR A 8 -13.73 -13.27 2.34
C TYR A 8 -13.67 -14.77 2.68
N SER A 9 -12.73 -15.14 3.56
CA SER A 9 -12.53 -16.53 4.00
C SER A 9 -13.31 -16.80 5.28
N ILE A 10 -14.19 -17.81 5.22
CA ILE A 10 -14.96 -18.27 6.39
C ILE A 10 -14.56 -19.70 6.77
N THR A 11 -14.64 -20.01 8.05
CA THR A 11 -14.57 -21.37 8.58
C THR A 11 -15.91 -21.73 9.20
N MET A 12 -16.53 -22.76 8.68
CA MET A 12 -17.79 -23.31 9.19
C MET A 12 -17.51 -24.54 10.03
N ARG A 13 -17.93 -24.56 11.29
CA ARG A 13 -17.99 -25.78 12.09
C ARG A 13 -19.26 -26.53 11.74
N VAL A 14 -19.09 -27.68 11.11
CA VAL A 14 -20.19 -28.50 10.62
C VAL A 14 -20.23 -29.82 11.38
N HIS A 15 -21.38 -30.12 11.95
CA HIS A 15 -21.67 -31.42 12.54
C HIS A 15 -22.32 -32.30 11.47
N LEU A 16 -21.71 -33.43 11.19
CA LEU A 16 -22.19 -34.43 10.24
C LEU A 16 -22.63 -35.67 10.99
N GLY A 17 -23.78 -36.22 10.65
CA GLY A 17 -24.18 -37.53 11.11
C GLY A 17 -23.26 -38.65 10.57
N ALA A 18 -23.58 -39.91 10.89
CA ALA A 18 -22.83 -41.09 10.43
C ALA A 18 -22.99 -41.32 8.92
N ASP A 19 -22.54 -40.40 8.10
CA ASP A 19 -22.55 -40.46 6.63
C ASP A 19 -21.11 -40.50 6.09
N PRO A 20 -20.64 -41.63 5.52
CA PRO A 20 -19.31 -41.72 4.92
C PRO A 20 -19.07 -40.74 3.78
N LEU A 21 -20.13 -40.23 3.13
CA LEU A 21 -20.05 -39.24 2.05
C LEU A 21 -20.23 -37.80 2.55
N GLY A 22 -20.44 -37.58 3.85
CA GLY A 22 -20.79 -36.27 4.41
C GLY A 22 -19.80 -35.18 4.05
N ILE A 23 -18.49 -35.43 4.20
CA ILE A 23 -17.44 -34.48 3.82
C ILE A 23 -17.51 -34.17 2.31
N GLY A 24 -17.67 -35.19 1.49
CA GLY A 24 -17.79 -35.01 0.03
C GLY A 24 -19.01 -34.16 -0.35
N ARG A 25 -20.15 -34.34 0.32
CA ARG A 25 -21.35 -33.52 0.06
C ARG A 25 -21.21 -32.08 0.43
N ILE A 26 -20.68 -31.79 1.65
CA ILE A 26 -20.47 -30.38 2.09
C ILE A 26 -19.44 -29.65 1.22
N THR A 27 -18.35 -30.32 0.81
CA THR A 27 -17.35 -29.72 -0.10
C THR A 27 -17.90 -29.51 -1.51
N THR A 28 -18.72 -30.43 -2.00
CA THR A 28 -19.44 -30.29 -3.30
C THR A 28 -20.39 -29.09 -3.24
N ALA A 29 -21.16 -28.92 -2.15
CA ALA A 29 -22.07 -27.79 -1.99
C ALA A 29 -21.36 -26.44 -2.02
N VAL A 30 -20.14 -26.34 -1.44
CA VAL A 30 -19.31 -25.14 -1.55
C VAL A 30 -18.93 -24.87 -3.02
N GLY A 31 -18.52 -25.91 -3.77
CA GLY A 31 -18.15 -25.78 -5.17
C GLY A 31 -19.33 -25.41 -6.08
N GLU A 32 -20.51 -26.03 -5.86
CA GLU A 32 -21.76 -25.71 -6.58
C GLU A 32 -22.23 -24.27 -6.29
N ALA A 33 -21.96 -23.76 -5.09
CA ALA A 33 -22.18 -22.37 -4.73
C ALA A 33 -21.09 -21.42 -5.28
N ALA A 34 -20.15 -21.92 -6.12
CA ALA A 34 -19.01 -21.19 -6.67
C ALA A 34 -17.98 -20.69 -5.61
N GLY A 35 -17.97 -21.26 -4.41
CA GLY A 35 -16.94 -21.06 -3.41
C GLY A 35 -15.71 -21.94 -3.64
N THR A 36 -14.57 -21.57 -3.03
CA THR A 36 -13.34 -22.37 -3.10
C THR A 36 -13.04 -22.98 -1.75
N VAL A 37 -13.01 -24.31 -1.64
CA VAL A 37 -12.58 -25.01 -0.42
C VAL A 37 -11.08 -24.83 -0.24
N VAL A 38 -10.66 -24.39 0.94
CA VAL A 38 -9.24 -24.11 1.31
C VAL A 38 -8.71 -25.18 2.26
N ALA A 39 -9.52 -25.59 3.25
CA ALA A 39 -9.14 -26.63 4.20
C ALA A 39 -10.36 -27.40 4.71
N VAL A 40 -10.13 -28.64 5.12
CA VAL A 40 -11.10 -29.50 5.82
C VAL A 40 -10.36 -30.14 6.97
N ASP A 41 -10.71 -29.75 8.19
CA ASP A 41 -10.09 -30.26 9.40
C ASP A 41 -11.11 -31.07 10.20
N ILE A 42 -10.78 -32.32 10.53
CA ILE A 42 -11.62 -33.14 11.41
C ILE A 42 -11.29 -32.77 12.85
N VAL A 43 -12.25 -32.17 13.55
CA VAL A 43 -12.11 -31.71 14.94
C VAL A 43 -12.40 -32.86 15.90
N GLU A 44 -13.50 -33.59 15.66
CA GLU A 44 -13.91 -34.74 16.44
C GLU A 44 -14.47 -35.83 15.54
N SER A 45 -14.24 -37.09 15.92
CA SER A 45 -14.77 -38.24 15.20
C SER A 45 -15.32 -39.25 16.19
N HIS A 46 -16.63 -39.46 16.14
CA HIS A 46 -17.40 -40.44 16.94
C HIS A 46 -18.18 -41.35 15.96
N PRO A 47 -18.67 -42.52 16.44
CA PRO A 47 -19.42 -43.44 15.53
C PRO A 47 -20.62 -42.81 14.83
N ASP A 48 -21.26 -41.83 15.47
CA ASP A 48 -22.55 -41.25 15.07
C ASP A 48 -22.41 -39.75 14.72
N LEU A 49 -21.25 -39.15 14.98
CA LEU A 49 -21.01 -37.72 14.80
C LEU A 49 -19.59 -37.44 14.30
N LEU A 50 -19.48 -36.72 13.21
CA LEU A 50 -18.24 -36.17 12.75
C LEU A 50 -18.31 -34.63 12.84
N VAL A 51 -17.38 -34.00 13.57
CA VAL A 51 -17.26 -32.55 13.63
C VAL A 51 -16.13 -32.10 12.71
N VAL A 52 -16.47 -31.25 11.76
CA VAL A 52 -15.56 -30.79 10.70
C VAL A 52 -15.49 -29.26 10.71
N ASP A 53 -14.30 -28.70 10.69
CA ASP A 53 -14.07 -27.30 10.35
C ASP A 53 -13.78 -27.21 8.84
N LEU A 54 -14.75 -26.66 8.12
CA LEU A 54 -14.67 -26.43 6.67
C LEU A 54 -14.32 -24.98 6.39
N THR A 55 -13.11 -24.75 5.88
CA THR A 55 -12.67 -23.41 5.48
C THR A 55 -12.84 -23.22 3.96
N CYS A 56 -13.49 -22.13 3.58
CA CYS A 56 -13.69 -21.77 2.18
C CYS A 56 -13.57 -20.26 1.94
N ASN A 57 -13.18 -19.90 0.71
CA ASN A 57 -13.17 -18.54 0.23
C ASN A 57 -14.45 -18.21 -0.53
N ALA A 58 -14.94 -17.00 -0.34
CA ALA A 58 -16.05 -16.39 -1.05
C ALA A 58 -15.62 -15.16 -1.85
N VAL A 59 -16.52 -14.62 -2.67
CA VAL A 59 -16.30 -13.38 -3.44
C VAL A 59 -16.59 -12.15 -2.58
N ASP A 60 -17.64 -12.22 -1.76
CA ASP A 60 -18.10 -11.16 -0.87
C ASP A 60 -18.90 -11.76 0.31
N ALA A 61 -19.36 -10.91 1.22
CA ALA A 61 -20.13 -11.32 2.39
C ALA A 61 -21.44 -12.04 2.02
N ARG A 62 -22.16 -11.59 0.97
CA ARG A 62 -23.42 -12.22 0.51
C ARG A 62 -23.16 -13.61 -0.04
N HIS A 63 -22.04 -13.77 -0.74
CA HIS A 63 -21.62 -15.08 -1.25
C HIS A 63 -21.22 -16.01 -0.10
N ALA A 64 -20.52 -15.54 0.92
CA ALA A 64 -20.22 -16.32 2.13
C ALA A 64 -21.49 -16.82 2.82
N ASP A 65 -22.52 -15.97 2.94
CA ASP A 65 -23.83 -16.35 3.47
C ASP A 65 -24.53 -17.39 2.56
N ALA A 66 -24.41 -17.29 1.25
CA ALA A 66 -24.99 -18.24 0.30
C ALA A 66 -24.32 -19.63 0.42
N ILE A 67 -23.00 -19.67 0.53
CA ILE A 67 -22.23 -20.89 0.76
C ILE A 67 -22.66 -21.53 2.09
N THR A 68 -22.76 -20.75 3.17
CA THR A 68 -23.19 -21.23 4.49
C THR A 68 -24.56 -21.89 4.43
N ARG A 69 -25.50 -21.27 3.75
CA ARG A 69 -26.85 -21.84 3.54
C ARG A 69 -26.82 -23.10 2.71
N ALA A 70 -26.01 -23.15 1.65
CA ALA A 70 -25.86 -24.32 0.79
C ALA A 70 -25.35 -25.54 1.59
N VAL A 71 -24.33 -25.33 2.42
CA VAL A 71 -23.81 -26.38 3.32
C VAL A 71 -24.86 -26.82 4.35
N GLY A 72 -25.57 -25.86 4.96
CA GLY A 72 -26.61 -26.15 5.96
C GLY A 72 -27.87 -26.82 5.38
N ALA A 73 -28.06 -26.80 4.06
CA ALA A 73 -29.17 -27.49 3.38
C ALA A 73 -28.87 -28.98 3.11
N ILE A 74 -27.65 -29.44 3.33
CA ILE A 74 -27.28 -30.86 3.14
C ILE A 74 -27.92 -31.70 4.25
N GLU A 75 -28.64 -32.75 3.87
CA GLU A 75 -29.25 -33.68 4.81
C GLU A 75 -28.18 -34.31 5.73
N GLY A 76 -28.40 -34.24 7.02
CA GLY A 76 -27.45 -34.73 8.04
C GLY A 76 -26.30 -33.80 8.38
N ALA A 77 -26.23 -32.61 7.75
CA ALA A 77 -25.27 -31.58 8.10
C ALA A 77 -25.93 -30.45 8.90
N VAL A 78 -25.28 -30.05 9.99
CA VAL A 78 -25.71 -28.90 10.82
C VAL A 78 -24.54 -27.94 10.93
N VAL A 79 -24.68 -26.72 10.38
CA VAL A 79 -23.70 -25.66 10.59
C VAL A 79 -23.89 -25.10 12.01
N HIS A 80 -22.96 -25.40 12.91
CA HIS A 80 -23.03 -25.02 14.32
C HIS A 80 -22.47 -23.61 14.56
N ALA A 81 -21.39 -23.25 13.87
CA ALA A 81 -20.76 -21.94 13.96
C ALA A 81 -20.12 -21.53 12.63
N VAL A 82 -20.10 -20.25 12.38
CA VAL A 82 -19.38 -19.64 11.24
C VAL A 82 -18.46 -18.56 11.79
N SER A 83 -17.21 -18.61 11.40
CA SER A 83 -16.19 -17.63 11.80
C SER A 83 -15.60 -16.99 10.56
N ASP A 84 -15.58 -15.66 10.51
CA ASP A 84 -14.87 -14.90 9.48
C ASP A 84 -13.38 -14.84 9.87
N ARG A 85 -12.52 -15.40 9.02
CA ARG A 85 -11.08 -15.49 9.29
C ARG A 85 -10.40 -14.12 9.29
N THR A 86 -10.92 -13.17 8.52
CA THR A 86 -10.40 -11.80 8.50
C THR A 86 -10.65 -11.12 9.83
N PHE A 87 -11.88 -11.24 10.37
CA PHE A 87 -12.19 -10.70 11.71
C PHE A 87 -11.41 -11.41 12.82
N LEU A 88 -11.26 -12.73 12.74
CA LEU A 88 -10.45 -13.48 13.71
C LEU A 88 -8.99 -13.01 13.74
N LEU A 89 -8.40 -12.70 12.59
CA LEU A 89 -7.04 -12.17 12.50
C LEU A 89 -6.89 -10.81 13.21
N HIS A 90 -7.97 -10.03 13.30
CA HIS A 90 -7.97 -8.70 13.91
C HIS A 90 -8.35 -8.70 15.40
N LEU A 91 -8.81 -9.84 15.96
CA LEU A 91 -9.17 -9.92 17.39
C LEU A 91 -7.96 -9.65 18.28
N GLY A 92 -8.06 -8.59 19.09
CA GLY A 92 -6.98 -8.15 19.97
C GLY A 92 -5.85 -7.38 19.28
N GLY A 93 -6.01 -7.04 18.00
CA GLY A 93 -5.03 -6.32 17.21
C GLY A 93 -3.95 -7.23 16.57
N LYS A 94 -3.12 -6.65 15.72
CA LYS A 94 -2.07 -7.36 14.96
C LYS A 94 -0.64 -7.08 15.47
N LEU A 95 -0.53 -6.27 16.53
CA LEU A 95 0.75 -5.81 17.07
C LEU A 95 0.83 -6.08 18.57
N GLU A 96 2.03 -6.34 19.03
CA GLU A 96 2.37 -6.42 20.44
C GLU A 96 3.71 -5.72 20.71
N VAL A 97 3.95 -5.34 21.98
CA VAL A 97 5.23 -4.81 22.44
C VAL A 97 6.00 -5.93 23.13
N ALA A 98 7.18 -6.26 22.61
CA ALA A 98 8.06 -7.27 23.17
C ALA A 98 9.34 -6.64 23.72
N SER A 99 9.77 -7.08 24.91
CA SER A 99 11.04 -6.66 25.51
C SER A 99 12.23 -7.24 24.75
N LYS A 100 13.24 -6.40 24.46
CA LYS A 100 14.52 -6.84 23.83
C LYS A 100 15.52 -7.38 24.85
N VAL A 101 15.33 -7.07 26.14
CA VAL A 101 16.24 -7.45 27.22
C VAL A 101 15.49 -8.21 28.29
N PRO A 102 16.11 -9.26 28.90
CA PRO A 102 15.51 -9.95 30.03
C PRO A 102 15.48 -9.04 31.28
N LEU A 103 14.50 -9.26 32.13
CA LEU A 103 14.42 -8.64 33.46
C LEU A 103 14.23 -9.78 34.48
N ARG A 104 15.31 -10.39 34.96
CA ARG A 104 15.30 -11.59 35.79
C ARG A 104 15.93 -11.39 37.17
N THR A 105 16.82 -10.42 37.28
CA THR A 105 17.62 -10.15 38.48
C THR A 105 17.46 -8.72 38.96
N ARG A 106 17.90 -8.43 40.19
CA ARG A 106 18.00 -7.06 40.70
C ARG A 106 19.00 -6.23 39.91
N ASP A 107 20.05 -6.84 39.39
CA ASP A 107 21.06 -6.18 38.59
C ASP A 107 20.47 -5.78 37.23
N ASP A 108 19.68 -6.66 36.57
CA ASP A 108 18.96 -6.32 35.35
C ASP A 108 18.04 -5.11 35.57
N LEU A 109 17.27 -5.11 36.67
CA LEU A 109 16.40 -4.01 37.02
C LEU A 109 17.18 -2.72 37.26
N SER A 110 18.30 -2.80 38.00
CA SER A 110 19.16 -1.66 38.30
C SER A 110 19.78 -1.04 37.05
N MET A 111 20.16 -1.87 36.07
CA MET A 111 20.70 -1.40 34.78
C MET A 111 19.60 -0.86 33.85
N ALA A 112 18.49 -1.56 33.73
CA ALA A 112 17.43 -1.24 32.77
C ALA A 112 16.54 -0.08 33.25
N TYR A 113 16.43 0.13 34.55
CA TYR A 113 15.57 1.17 35.14
C TYR A 113 16.34 1.98 36.19
N THR A 114 15.94 1.94 37.47
CA THR A 114 16.50 2.78 38.52
C THR A 114 17.54 1.98 39.35
N PRO A 115 18.78 2.51 39.57
CA PRO A 115 19.29 3.87 39.27
C PRO A 115 20.02 4.00 37.92
N GLY A 116 20.32 2.91 37.22
CA GLY A 116 21.24 2.89 36.08
C GLY A 116 20.78 3.77 34.91
N VAL A 117 19.48 3.79 34.60
CA VAL A 117 18.90 4.58 33.50
C VAL A 117 19.20 6.08 33.63
N ALA A 118 19.37 6.62 34.87
CA ALA A 118 19.68 8.00 35.07
C ALA A 118 21.02 8.44 34.43
N ARG A 119 21.96 7.52 34.28
CA ARG A 119 23.23 7.78 33.57
C ARG A 119 22.99 7.99 32.08
N VAL A 120 22.12 7.17 31.47
CA VAL A 120 21.73 7.28 30.08
C VAL A 120 20.99 8.60 29.84
N CYS A 121 20.02 8.93 30.72
CA CYS A 121 19.30 10.21 30.63
C CYS A 121 20.22 11.41 30.65
N ARG A 122 21.26 11.44 31.56
CA ARG A 122 22.24 12.51 31.61
C ARG A 122 23.10 12.59 30.35
N ALA A 123 23.49 11.47 29.77
CA ALA A 123 24.23 11.41 28.51
C ALA A 123 23.41 12.03 27.36
N ILE A 124 22.14 11.66 27.24
CA ILE A 124 21.24 12.21 26.20
C ILE A 124 20.97 13.72 26.46
N ALA A 125 20.81 14.13 27.72
CA ALA A 125 20.63 15.55 28.05
C ALA A 125 21.87 16.41 27.68
N ALA A 126 23.06 15.83 27.83
CA ALA A 126 24.33 16.47 27.43
C ALA A 126 24.53 16.46 25.90
N ASN A 127 24.08 15.43 25.22
CA ASN A 127 24.15 15.29 23.76
C ASN A 127 22.86 14.66 23.21
N PRO A 128 21.85 15.46 22.78
CA PRO A 128 20.58 14.96 22.29
C PRO A 128 20.68 13.97 21.10
N ALA A 129 21.75 14.04 20.30
CA ALA A 129 21.98 13.11 19.20
C ALA A 129 22.15 11.64 19.66
N ASP A 130 22.56 11.43 20.92
CA ASP A 130 22.71 10.09 21.49
C ASP A 130 21.35 9.41 21.76
N ALA A 131 20.22 10.14 21.73
CA ALA A 131 18.90 9.53 21.80
C ALA A 131 18.69 8.48 20.69
N ARG A 132 19.19 8.70 19.48
CA ARG A 132 19.16 7.73 18.38
C ARG A 132 19.97 6.47 18.65
N LYS A 133 21.05 6.56 19.44
CA LYS A 133 21.91 5.41 19.75
C LYS A 133 21.42 4.62 20.95
N LEU A 134 20.86 5.32 21.94
CA LEU A 134 20.61 4.79 23.28
C LEU A 134 19.12 4.46 23.53
N THR A 135 18.23 4.78 22.56
CA THR A 135 16.79 4.55 22.73
C THR A 135 16.18 3.87 21.50
N ILE A 136 14.90 3.50 21.63
CA ILE A 136 14.07 2.94 20.54
C ILE A 136 13.92 3.91 19.35
N LYS A 137 14.18 5.22 19.53
CA LYS A 137 14.17 6.25 18.47
C LYS A 137 14.97 5.83 17.23
N ARG A 138 16.02 5.01 17.41
CA ARG A 138 16.84 4.51 16.31
C ARG A 138 16.02 3.74 15.26
N ASN A 139 14.98 3.04 15.67
CA ASN A 139 14.27 2.05 14.85
C ASN A 139 12.76 2.24 14.82
N THR A 140 12.23 3.33 15.36
CA THR A 140 10.79 3.51 15.52
C THR A 140 10.23 4.55 14.56
N VAL A 141 9.10 4.23 13.90
CA VAL A 141 8.34 5.10 13.00
C VAL A 141 6.92 5.30 13.54
N ALA A 142 6.45 6.54 13.60
CA ALA A 142 5.04 6.83 13.82
C ALA A 142 4.27 6.70 12.49
N VAL A 143 3.22 5.89 12.46
CA VAL A 143 2.27 5.80 11.33
C VAL A 143 1.07 6.67 11.69
N VAL A 144 1.02 7.87 11.13
CA VAL A 144 0.08 8.92 11.53
C VAL A 144 -1.04 9.04 10.52
N THR A 145 -2.28 9.03 11.01
CA THR A 145 -3.49 9.25 10.20
C THR A 145 -4.51 10.12 10.95
N ASP A 146 -5.37 10.79 10.18
CA ASP A 146 -6.60 11.42 10.67
C ASP A 146 -7.86 10.64 10.21
N GLY A 147 -7.68 9.55 9.47
CA GLY A 147 -8.73 8.69 8.95
C GLY A 147 -9.61 9.32 7.87
N SER A 148 -9.13 10.39 7.19
CA SER A 148 -9.93 11.16 6.24
C SER A 148 -9.93 10.64 4.80
N ALA A 149 -9.02 9.68 4.46
CA ALA A 149 -8.89 9.12 3.11
C ALA A 149 -8.53 7.64 3.12
N VAL A 150 -9.20 6.84 3.94
CA VAL A 150 -8.88 5.44 4.19
C VAL A 150 -9.28 4.56 3.02
N LEU A 151 -8.30 3.98 2.31
CA LEU A 151 -8.52 3.08 1.17
C LEU A 151 -9.56 3.68 0.19
N GLY A 152 -10.45 2.89 -0.38
CA GLY A 152 -11.60 3.38 -1.17
C GLY A 152 -12.82 3.81 -0.34
N LEU A 153 -12.73 3.77 1.00
CA LEU A 153 -13.86 4.05 1.91
C LEU A 153 -14.04 5.55 2.20
N GLY A 154 -13.01 6.36 1.94
CA GLY A 154 -13.04 7.80 2.19
C GLY A 154 -12.85 8.16 3.66
N ASN A 155 -13.58 9.19 4.12
CA ASN A 155 -13.48 9.67 5.49
C ASN A 155 -14.31 8.80 6.45
N ILE A 156 -13.67 7.87 7.12
CA ILE A 156 -14.30 6.96 8.09
C ILE A 156 -13.85 7.20 9.55
N GLY A 157 -12.96 8.17 9.74
CA GLY A 157 -12.46 8.58 11.05
C GLY A 157 -11.28 7.74 11.58
N PRO A 158 -10.63 8.24 12.64
CA PRO A 158 -9.37 7.68 13.13
C PRO A 158 -9.50 6.29 13.75
N GLU A 159 -10.58 6.00 14.46
CA GLU A 159 -10.78 4.67 15.08
C GLU A 159 -10.97 3.59 14.01
N ALA A 160 -11.75 3.87 12.97
CA ALA A 160 -11.98 2.93 11.87
C ALA A 160 -10.74 2.78 10.96
N ALA A 161 -9.83 3.74 10.97
CA ALA A 161 -8.54 3.66 10.27
C ALA A 161 -7.51 2.78 11.01
N LEU A 162 -7.66 2.56 12.32
CA LEU A 162 -6.68 1.84 13.14
C LEU A 162 -6.29 0.46 12.59
N PRO A 163 -7.21 -0.39 12.09
CA PRO A 163 -6.82 -1.68 11.51
C PRO A 163 -5.89 -1.56 10.30
N VAL A 164 -6.02 -0.50 9.50
CA VAL A 164 -5.12 -0.23 8.35
C VAL A 164 -3.76 0.19 8.87
N MET A 165 -3.70 1.08 9.86
CA MET A 165 -2.44 1.54 10.48
C MET A 165 -1.68 0.41 11.17
N GLU A 166 -2.37 -0.52 11.83
CA GLU A 166 -1.77 -1.77 12.34
C GLU A 166 -1.21 -2.63 11.20
N GLY A 167 -1.94 -2.74 10.09
CA GLY A 167 -1.46 -3.42 8.89
C GLY A 167 -0.17 -2.78 8.36
N LYS A 168 -0.12 -1.45 8.27
CA LYS A 168 1.08 -0.71 7.86
C LYS A 168 2.25 -0.99 8.81
N ALA A 169 2.03 -0.95 10.11
CA ALA A 169 3.07 -1.23 11.10
C ALA A 169 3.56 -2.68 11.05
N LEU A 170 2.66 -3.64 10.82
CA LEU A 170 3.00 -5.04 10.58
C LEU A 170 3.93 -5.19 9.36
N LEU A 171 3.63 -4.52 8.26
CA LEU A 171 4.47 -4.54 7.04
C LEU A 171 5.85 -3.94 7.29
N PHE A 172 5.94 -2.81 8.00
CA PHE A 172 7.22 -2.24 8.45
C PHE A 172 8.07 -3.25 9.20
N LYS A 173 7.45 -3.97 10.14
CA LYS A 173 8.14 -4.97 10.96
C LYS A 173 8.60 -6.17 10.16
N GLN A 174 7.71 -6.75 9.36
CA GLN A 174 7.97 -7.99 8.63
C GLN A 174 8.99 -7.83 7.51
N PHE A 175 8.94 -6.71 6.76
CA PHE A 175 9.79 -6.52 5.59
C PHE A 175 11.10 -5.79 5.87
N ALA A 176 11.13 -4.90 6.87
CA ALA A 176 12.30 -4.05 7.15
C ALA A 176 12.79 -4.08 8.60
N GLY A 177 12.17 -4.85 9.48
CA GLY A 177 12.54 -4.90 10.90
C GLY A 177 12.34 -3.57 11.63
N VAL A 178 11.58 -2.64 11.07
CA VAL A 178 11.27 -1.33 11.66
C VAL A 178 10.11 -1.49 12.65
N ASP A 179 10.26 -0.93 13.84
CA ASP A 179 9.23 -0.91 14.88
C ASP A 179 8.31 0.29 14.62
N ALA A 180 7.19 0.07 13.95
CA ALA A 180 6.23 1.14 13.66
C ALA A 180 5.04 1.09 14.63
N TRP A 181 4.48 2.26 14.93
CA TRP A 181 3.35 2.37 15.86
C TRP A 181 2.23 3.23 15.26
N PRO A 182 0.97 2.73 15.26
CA PRO A 182 -0.20 3.48 14.84
C PRO A 182 -0.44 4.71 15.72
N VAL A 183 -0.67 5.85 15.08
CA VAL A 183 -1.04 7.13 15.73
C VAL A 183 -2.24 7.69 14.99
N CYS A 184 -3.43 7.39 15.50
CA CYS A 184 -4.69 7.87 14.94
C CYS A 184 -5.13 9.13 15.67
N LEU A 185 -5.21 10.27 14.96
CA LEU A 185 -5.50 11.59 15.53
C LEU A 185 -6.99 11.91 15.39
N ALA A 186 -7.65 12.23 16.50
CA ALA A 186 -9.06 12.62 16.53
C ALA A 186 -9.27 14.09 16.09
N THR A 187 -8.56 14.50 15.05
CA THR A 187 -8.68 15.84 14.44
C THR A 187 -8.35 15.77 12.96
N GLN A 188 -8.98 16.66 12.17
CA GLN A 188 -8.67 16.89 10.77
C GLN A 188 -8.18 18.33 10.52
N ASP A 189 -7.92 19.07 11.58
CA ASP A 189 -7.31 20.40 11.48
C ASP A 189 -5.80 20.28 11.22
N THR A 190 -5.32 21.00 10.19
CA THR A 190 -3.91 20.96 9.78
C THR A 190 -2.96 21.42 10.88
N ASP A 191 -3.31 22.47 11.62
CA ASP A 191 -2.45 23.02 12.67
C ASP A 191 -2.35 22.06 13.86
N GLU A 192 -3.47 21.43 14.22
CA GLU A 192 -3.52 20.43 15.29
C GLU A 192 -2.75 19.16 14.93
N ILE A 193 -2.90 18.65 13.68
CA ILE A 193 -2.14 17.48 13.20
C ILE A 193 -0.64 17.78 13.25
N VAL A 194 -0.19 18.90 12.69
CA VAL A 194 1.23 19.27 12.69
C VAL A 194 1.76 19.37 14.13
N ARG A 195 1.03 20.07 14.99
CA ARG A 195 1.44 20.27 16.40
C ARG A 195 1.49 18.93 17.17
N ALA A 196 0.52 18.05 16.97
CA ALA A 196 0.50 16.72 17.60
C ALA A 196 1.73 15.90 17.19
N VAL A 197 2.06 15.89 15.90
CA VAL A 197 3.23 15.16 15.39
C VAL A 197 4.54 15.76 15.90
N GLU A 198 4.66 17.08 15.97
CA GLU A 198 5.82 17.77 16.54
C GLU A 198 6.04 17.37 18.02
N TRP A 199 4.98 17.27 18.81
CA TRP A 199 5.08 16.84 20.21
C TRP A 199 5.46 15.37 20.36
N LEU A 200 5.08 14.52 19.43
CA LEU A 200 5.41 13.08 19.43
C LEU A 200 6.82 12.80 18.90
N ALA A 201 7.35 13.64 18.01
CA ALA A 201 8.59 13.43 17.27
C ALA A 201 9.84 13.11 18.14
N PRO A 202 9.98 13.59 19.39
CA PRO A 202 11.11 13.21 20.25
C PRO A 202 11.26 11.70 20.45
N GLY A 203 10.16 10.93 20.43
CA GLY A 203 10.17 9.47 20.62
C GLY A 203 10.41 8.64 19.36
N TYR A 204 10.38 9.27 18.18
CA TYR A 204 10.39 8.56 16.90
C TYR A 204 11.61 8.90 16.04
N GLY A 205 12.07 7.95 15.26
CA GLY A 205 13.14 8.13 14.27
C GLY A 205 12.65 8.59 12.90
N GLY A 206 11.34 8.47 12.64
CA GLY A 206 10.69 8.91 11.42
C GLY A 206 9.17 8.96 11.56
N VAL A 207 8.50 9.59 10.59
CA VAL A 207 7.04 9.75 10.53
C VAL A 207 6.55 9.31 9.15
N ASN A 208 5.69 8.32 9.13
CA ASN A 208 4.90 7.92 7.96
C ASN A 208 3.50 8.53 8.09
N LEU A 209 3.16 9.45 7.20
CA LEU A 209 1.79 9.95 7.07
C LEU A 209 1.00 8.99 6.19
N GLU A 210 -0.23 8.68 6.58
CA GLU A 210 -1.06 7.69 5.92
C GLU A 210 -2.52 8.12 5.89
N ASP A 211 -3.21 7.91 4.76
CA ASP A 211 -4.67 8.09 4.64
C ASP A 211 -5.17 9.51 5.04
N ILE A 212 -4.35 10.54 4.84
CA ILE A 212 -4.72 11.95 5.03
C ILE A 212 -5.17 12.55 3.70
N ALA A 213 -6.38 13.09 3.66
CA ALA A 213 -6.99 13.58 2.43
C ALA A 213 -6.25 14.77 1.80
N ALA A 214 -6.14 14.77 0.47
CA ALA A 214 -5.74 15.96 -0.28
C ALA A 214 -6.85 17.02 -0.27
N PRO A 215 -6.53 18.33 -0.28
CA PRO A 215 -5.18 18.91 -0.42
C PRO A 215 -4.42 19.04 0.91
N ARG A 216 -5.05 18.78 2.07
CA ARG A 216 -4.47 18.95 3.42
C ARG A 216 -3.18 18.18 3.60
N CYS A 217 -3.09 16.96 3.08
CA CYS A 217 -1.89 16.12 3.22
C CYS A 217 -0.61 16.79 2.71
N PHE A 218 -0.69 17.63 1.67
CA PHE A 218 0.47 18.35 1.13
C PHE A 218 1.02 19.37 2.12
N GLU A 219 0.12 20.12 2.76
CA GLU A 219 0.50 21.15 3.72
C GLU A 219 1.03 20.53 5.03
N VAL A 220 0.38 19.46 5.52
CA VAL A 220 0.83 18.72 6.69
C VAL A 220 2.26 18.18 6.46
N GLU A 221 2.51 17.50 5.35
CA GLU A 221 3.82 16.95 5.04
C GLU A 221 4.87 18.06 4.91
N ARG A 222 4.58 19.11 4.14
CA ARG A 222 5.50 20.22 3.93
C ARG A 222 5.97 20.84 5.27
N ARG A 223 5.02 21.18 6.14
CA ARG A 223 5.31 21.81 7.44
C ARG A 223 6.10 20.90 8.35
N LEU A 224 5.75 19.63 8.44
CA LEU A 224 6.48 18.67 9.26
C LEU A 224 7.91 18.42 8.74
N ARG A 225 8.12 18.41 7.42
CA ARG A 225 9.46 18.29 6.84
C ARG A 225 10.33 19.51 7.11
N GLU A 226 9.72 20.69 7.24
CA GLU A 226 10.42 21.94 7.57
C GLU A 226 10.75 22.05 9.06
N SER A 227 9.86 21.58 9.94
CA SER A 227 10.00 21.75 11.40
C SER A 227 10.75 20.60 12.09
N LEU A 228 10.76 19.38 11.52
CA LEU A 228 11.37 18.22 12.16
C LEU A 228 12.77 17.89 11.63
N ASP A 229 13.60 17.31 12.51
CA ASP A 229 14.93 16.78 12.18
C ASP A 229 14.95 15.27 11.91
N ILE A 230 13.77 14.67 11.70
CA ILE A 230 13.56 13.28 11.34
C ILE A 230 12.81 13.17 10.01
N PRO A 231 13.00 12.09 9.22
CA PRO A 231 12.31 11.94 7.95
C PRO A 231 10.80 11.86 8.12
N VAL A 232 10.10 12.68 7.33
CA VAL A 232 8.63 12.65 7.16
C VAL A 232 8.34 12.23 5.73
N PHE A 233 7.40 11.30 5.56
CA PHE A 233 7.07 10.71 4.27
C PHE A 233 5.58 10.37 4.24
N HIS A 234 4.87 10.84 3.24
CA HIS A 234 3.47 10.48 3.02
C HIS A 234 3.41 9.34 2.01
N ASP A 235 3.01 8.15 2.46
CA ASP A 235 3.10 6.94 1.63
C ASP A 235 2.16 6.98 0.43
N ASP A 236 0.93 7.47 0.59
CA ASP A 236 -0.02 7.59 -0.53
C ASP A 236 0.47 8.51 -1.65
N GLN A 237 1.35 9.46 -1.33
CA GLN A 237 2.02 10.28 -2.32
C GLN A 237 3.25 9.56 -2.87
N HIS A 238 4.23 9.37 -2.03
CA HIS A 238 5.59 9.03 -2.46
C HIS A 238 5.81 7.54 -2.62
N GLY A 239 5.19 6.70 -1.78
CA GLY A 239 5.24 5.24 -1.93
C GLY A 239 4.64 4.84 -3.28
N THR A 240 3.45 5.36 -3.58
CA THR A 240 2.78 5.12 -4.88
C THR A 240 3.63 5.62 -6.06
N ALA A 241 4.20 6.83 -5.96
CA ALA A 241 5.04 7.37 -7.03
C ALA A 241 6.30 6.52 -7.28
N ILE A 242 6.95 6.04 -6.23
CA ILE A 242 8.13 5.17 -6.33
C ILE A 242 7.81 3.86 -7.04
N VAL A 243 6.73 3.17 -6.64
CA VAL A 243 6.38 1.88 -7.24
C VAL A 243 5.86 2.02 -8.67
N VAL A 244 5.16 3.12 -8.99
CA VAL A 244 4.75 3.44 -10.36
C VAL A 244 5.97 3.69 -11.25
N LEU A 245 6.95 4.47 -10.78
CA LEU A 245 8.19 4.69 -11.53
C LEU A 245 8.95 3.38 -11.77
N ALA A 246 9.05 2.52 -10.75
CA ALA A 246 9.70 1.22 -10.85
C ALA A 246 9.03 0.32 -11.90
N ALA A 247 7.70 0.21 -11.82
CA ALA A 247 6.89 -0.56 -12.77
C ALA A 247 6.99 0.00 -14.20
N LEU A 248 6.90 1.33 -14.33
CA LEU A 248 6.96 1.98 -15.63
C LEU A 248 8.32 1.82 -16.29
N ALA A 249 9.42 1.91 -15.54
CA ALA A 249 10.75 1.68 -16.06
C ALA A 249 10.89 0.29 -16.72
N ASN A 250 10.37 -0.74 -16.07
CA ASN A 250 10.40 -2.10 -16.62
C ASN A 250 9.35 -2.30 -17.74
N ALA A 251 8.15 -1.74 -17.62
CA ALA A 251 7.16 -1.80 -18.69
C ALA A 251 7.64 -1.17 -19.98
N LEU A 252 8.33 -0.02 -19.90
CA LEU A 252 8.94 0.64 -21.04
C LEU A 252 10.02 -0.22 -21.71
N ARG A 253 10.82 -0.95 -20.92
CA ARG A 253 11.80 -1.93 -21.46
C ARG A 253 11.11 -3.07 -22.21
N VAL A 254 9.99 -3.59 -21.67
CA VAL A 254 9.20 -4.65 -22.32
C VAL A 254 8.72 -4.20 -23.69
N VAL A 255 8.23 -2.97 -23.81
CA VAL A 255 7.69 -2.44 -25.09
C VAL A 255 8.72 -1.69 -25.94
N GLY A 256 9.97 -1.57 -25.50
CA GLY A 256 11.05 -0.90 -26.26
C GLY A 256 10.86 0.61 -26.42
N LYS A 257 10.16 1.27 -25.48
CA LYS A 257 9.92 2.73 -25.51
C LYS A 257 10.79 3.46 -24.48
N ASN A 258 10.99 4.76 -24.71
CA ASN A 258 11.75 5.66 -23.85
C ASN A 258 10.80 6.60 -23.12
N LEU A 259 10.99 6.85 -21.81
CA LEU A 259 10.13 7.72 -21.02
C LEU A 259 10.05 9.16 -21.58
N ALA A 260 11.19 9.68 -22.08
CA ALA A 260 11.26 11.03 -22.63
C ALA A 260 10.38 11.22 -23.89
N ASP A 261 10.16 10.15 -24.64
CA ASP A 261 9.43 10.15 -25.91
C ASP A 261 7.97 9.70 -25.76
N THR A 262 7.57 9.23 -24.56
CA THR A 262 6.23 8.71 -24.31
C THR A 262 5.25 9.79 -23.87
N ARG A 263 4.00 9.63 -24.31
CA ARG A 263 2.88 10.41 -23.78
C ARG A 263 2.20 9.65 -22.66
N VAL A 264 2.24 10.24 -21.46
CA VAL A 264 1.61 9.70 -20.26
C VAL A 264 0.29 10.41 -20.00
N VAL A 265 -0.80 9.67 -19.91
CA VAL A 265 -2.10 10.18 -19.44
C VAL A 265 -2.32 9.69 -18.02
N LEU A 266 -2.57 10.62 -17.11
CA LEU A 266 -2.79 10.34 -15.69
C LEU A 266 -4.21 10.72 -15.29
N SER A 267 -4.97 9.77 -14.75
CA SER A 267 -6.30 10.01 -14.17
C SER A 267 -6.20 10.07 -12.65
N GLY A 268 -6.54 11.22 -12.08
CA GLY A 268 -6.44 11.49 -10.65
C GLY A 268 -5.35 12.52 -10.32
N SER A 269 -5.75 13.68 -9.84
CA SER A 269 -4.87 14.80 -9.45
C SER A 269 -4.84 15.01 -7.93
N GLY A 270 -5.06 13.95 -7.17
CA GLY A 270 -4.94 13.91 -5.71
C GLY A 270 -3.50 13.64 -5.26
N ALA A 271 -3.36 13.13 -4.03
CA ALA A 271 -2.08 12.87 -3.38
C ALA A 271 -1.11 12.05 -4.26
N ALA A 272 -1.53 10.88 -4.72
CA ALA A 272 -0.73 10.00 -5.58
C ALA A 272 -0.41 10.67 -6.93
N GLY A 273 -1.42 11.23 -7.60
CA GLY A 273 -1.24 11.79 -8.94
C GLY A 273 -0.21 12.91 -9.01
N VAL A 274 -0.25 13.85 -8.07
CA VAL A 274 0.74 14.94 -8.00
C VAL A 274 2.16 14.40 -7.78
N ALA A 275 2.31 13.41 -6.90
CA ALA A 275 3.61 12.81 -6.62
C ALA A 275 4.16 12.00 -7.81
N ILE A 276 3.29 11.27 -8.53
CA ILE A 276 3.66 10.55 -9.77
C ILE A 276 4.13 11.53 -10.82
N ILE A 277 3.40 12.63 -11.06
CA ILE A 277 3.82 13.66 -12.03
C ILE A 277 5.23 14.16 -11.69
N LYS A 278 5.47 14.54 -10.44
CA LYS A 278 6.77 15.07 -10.01
C LYS A 278 7.91 14.08 -10.23
N ILE A 279 7.75 12.82 -9.84
CA ILE A 279 8.81 11.83 -9.98
C ILE A 279 9.07 11.46 -11.43
N LEU A 280 8.03 11.37 -12.28
CA LEU A 280 8.18 11.12 -13.71
C LEU A 280 8.87 12.28 -14.43
N GLN A 281 8.57 13.53 -14.07
CA GLN A 281 9.26 14.71 -14.61
C GLN A 281 10.73 14.74 -14.19
N THR A 282 11.04 14.34 -12.95
CA THR A 282 12.43 14.21 -12.49
C THR A 282 13.23 13.20 -13.31
N GLU A 283 12.57 12.15 -13.79
CA GLU A 283 13.17 11.12 -14.67
C GLU A 283 13.03 11.44 -16.18
N GLY A 284 12.57 12.63 -16.54
CA GLY A 284 12.60 13.14 -17.90
C GLY A 284 11.31 12.98 -18.71
N ALA A 285 10.18 12.61 -18.10
CA ALA A 285 8.90 12.59 -18.80
C ALA A 285 8.48 14.00 -19.22
N ALA A 286 8.46 14.27 -20.52
CA ALA A 286 8.15 15.58 -21.07
C ALA A 286 6.65 15.76 -21.39
N GLN A 287 5.95 14.68 -21.73
CA GLN A 287 4.57 14.72 -22.22
C GLN A 287 3.61 14.03 -21.23
N ILE A 288 3.23 14.74 -20.17
CA ILE A 288 2.23 14.28 -19.22
C ILE A 288 0.94 15.08 -19.40
N VAL A 289 -0.20 14.39 -19.54
CA VAL A 289 -1.54 14.98 -19.56
C VAL A 289 -2.31 14.45 -18.36
N ALA A 290 -2.64 15.31 -17.40
CA ALA A 290 -3.37 14.93 -16.22
C ALA A 290 -4.86 15.28 -16.34
N CYS A 291 -5.70 14.40 -15.81
CA CYS A 291 -7.14 14.52 -15.80
C CYS A 291 -7.71 14.43 -14.38
N ASP A 292 -8.76 15.16 -14.11
CA ASP A 292 -9.64 14.95 -12.96
C ASP A 292 -11.07 14.60 -13.43
N ARG A 293 -12.05 14.59 -12.51
CA ARG A 293 -13.45 14.24 -12.82
C ARG A 293 -14.09 15.13 -13.90
N ALA A 294 -13.60 16.34 -14.09
CA ALA A 294 -14.12 17.27 -15.08
C ALA A 294 -13.33 17.26 -16.41
N GLY A 295 -12.33 16.35 -16.54
CA GLY A 295 -11.52 16.17 -17.75
C GLY A 295 -10.09 16.69 -17.59
N VAL A 296 -9.47 17.01 -18.72
CA VAL A 296 -8.06 17.41 -18.83
C VAL A 296 -7.78 18.69 -18.03
N LEU A 297 -6.71 18.67 -17.24
CA LEU A 297 -6.18 19.84 -16.54
C LEU A 297 -5.31 20.67 -17.50
N HIS A 298 -5.60 21.96 -17.63
CA HIS A 298 -4.88 22.88 -18.48
C HIS A 298 -4.88 24.32 -17.92
N LYS A 299 -3.92 25.14 -18.32
CA LYS A 299 -3.68 26.50 -17.78
C LYS A 299 -4.87 27.47 -17.84
N ARG A 300 -5.81 27.25 -18.78
CA ARG A 300 -6.99 28.10 -18.97
C ARG A 300 -8.21 27.64 -18.19
N ARG A 301 -8.10 26.55 -17.39
CA ARG A 301 -9.20 26.03 -16.61
C ARG A 301 -9.35 26.81 -15.30
N GLU A 302 -10.54 27.30 -15.04
CA GLU A 302 -10.89 28.07 -13.84
C GLU A 302 -11.31 27.15 -12.67
N GLY A 303 -11.34 27.69 -11.45
CA GLY A 303 -11.85 27.01 -10.25
C GLY A 303 -10.94 25.89 -9.73
N LEU A 304 -9.66 25.89 -10.10
CA LEU A 304 -8.66 24.92 -9.62
C LEU A 304 -8.15 25.32 -8.22
N ASP A 305 -8.07 24.34 -7.32
CA ASP A 305 -7.27 24.47 -6.11
C ASP A 305 -5.77 24.58 -6.44
N ASP A 306 -4.95 24.94 -5.45
CA ASP A 306 -3.53 25.20 -5.68
C ASP A 306 -2.78 23.98 -6.21
N SER A 307 -3.11 22.75 -5.78
CA SER A 307 -2.46 21.53 -6.24
C SER A 307 -2.81 21.25 -7.71
N LYS A 308 -4.07 21.38 -8.10
CA LYS A 308 -4.50 21.22 -9.49
C LYS A 308 -4.00 22.34 -10.39
N ARG A 309 -3.89 23.55 -9.86
CA ARG A 309 -3.29 24.69 -10.56
C ARG A 309 -1.83 24.39 -10.88
N TRP A 310 -1.07 23.90 -9.90
CA TRP A 310 0.29 23.45 -10.11
C TRP A 310 0.36 22.38 -11.21
N VAL A 311 -0.51 21.37 -11.16
CA VAL A 311 -0.58 20.33 -12.22
C VAL A 311 -0.85 20.93 -13.58
N ALA A 312 -1.84 21.82 -13.70
CA ALA A 312 -2.20 22.47 -14.97
C ALA A 312 -1.09 23.35 -15.54
N GLU A 313 -0.23 23.91 -14.69
CA GLU A 313 0.91 24.75 -15.09
C GLU A 313 2.13 23.93 -15.54
N HIS A 314 2.33 22.74 -14.93
CA HIS A 314 3.52 21.91 -15.12
C HIS A 314 3.30 20.68 -16.02
N THR A 315 2.08 20.47 -16.49
CA THR A 315 1.74 19.36 -17.41
C THR A 315 1.06 19.88 -18.66
N ASN A 316 0.69 18.96 -19.57
CA ASN A 316 -0.09 19.25 -20.77
C ASN A 316 0.58 20.31 -21.67
N PRO A 317 1.80 20.07 -22.14
CA PRO A 317 2.56 21.06 -22.94
C PRO A 317 1.83 21.45 -24.23
N ASP A 318 1.05 20.56 -24.84
CA ASP A 318 0.30 20.80 -26.08
C ASP A 318 -1.00 21.58 -25.84
N GLY A 319 -1.38 21.87 -24.57
CA GLY A 319 -2.61 22.59 -24.24
C GLY A 319 -3.88 21.83 -24.61
N ARG A 320 -3.87 20.49 -24.55
CA ARG A 320 -5.03 19.63 -24.83
C ARG A 320 -6.19 19.97 -23.88
N THR A 321 -7.40 19.77 -24.37
CA THR A 321 -8.65 19.93 -23.63
C THR A 321 -9.54 18.71 -23.88
N GLY A 322 -10.66 18.60 -23.17
CA GLY A 322 -11.63 17.52 -23.34
C GLY A 322 -11.69 16.56 -22.15
N THR A 323 -12.23 15.39 -22.40
CA THR A 323 -12.43 14.33 -21.40
C THR A 323 -11.18 13.46 -21.22
N LEU A 324 -11.22 12.56 -20.25
CA LEU A 324 -10.19 11.52 -20.10
C LEU A 324 -10.07 10.67 -21.39
N ARG A 325 -11.19 10.30 -22.01
CA ARG A 325 -11.23 9.51 -23.25
C ARG A 325 -10.55 10.23 -24.41
N ASP A 326 -10.75 11.55 -24.52
CA ASP A 326 -10.08 12.36 -25.54
C ASP A 326 -8.55 12.42 -25.32
N ALA A 327 -8.11 12.44 -24.06
CA ALA A 327 -6.70 12.43 -23.71
C ALA A 327 -5.98 11.13 -24.07
N LEU A 328 -6.67 9.98 -24.03
CA LEU A 328 -6.11 8.66 -24.33
C LEU A 328 -5.71 8.50 -25.80
N ALA A 329 -6.24 9.33 -26.71
CA ALA A 329 -5.89 9.24 -28.12
C ALA A 329 -4.39 9.47 -28.37
N GLY A 330 -3.70 8.41 -28.82
CA GLY A 330 -2.26 8.37 -29.07
C GLY A 330 -1.40 8.40 -27.80
N ALA A 331 -1.98 8.09 -26.64
CA ALA A 331 -1.22 7.93 -25.39
C ALA A 331 -0.47 6.60 -25.36
N ASP A 332 0.79 6.63 -24.93
CA ASP A 332 1.60 5.42 -24.74
C ASP A 332 1.34 4.76 -23.38
N VAL A 333 1.08 5.58 -22.38
CA VAL A 333 0.92 5.14 -20.99
C VAL A 333 -0.34 5.75 -20.40
N PHE A 334 -1.15 4.93 -19.77
CA PHE A 334 -2.24 5.34 -18.87
C PHE A 334 -1.89 4.97 -17.44
N VAL A 335 -2.01 5.92 -16.52
CA VAL A 335 -1.89 5.71 -15.06
C VAL A 335 -3.15 6.20 -14.39
N GLY A 336 -3.92 5.26 -13.84
CA GLY A 336 -5.12 5.55 -13.05
C GLY A 336 -4.82 5.49 -11.55
N VAL A 337 -5.12 6.58 -10.84
CA VAL A 337 -5.09 6.72 -9.37
C VAL A 337 -6.31 7.52 -8.91
N SER A 338 -7.47 7.19 -9.45
CA SER A 338 -8.68 7.99 -9.27
C SER A 338 -9.83 7.22 -8.65
N GLY A 339 -10.54 6.42 -9.42
CA GLY A 339 -11.70 5.68 -8.93
C GLY A 339 -12.14 4.57 -9.88
N PRO A 340 -12.96 3.65 -9.37
CA PRO A 340 -13.31 2.42 -10.09
C PRO A 340 -14.15 2.69 -11.33
N GLY A 341 -13.91 1.87 -12.39
CA GLY A 341 -14.80 1.74 -13.52
C GLY A 341 -15.02 3.02 -14.34
N ILE A 342 -14.05 3.93 -14.39
CA ILE A 342 -14.17 5.19 -15.14
C ILE A 342 -13.91 5.02 -16.64
N LEU A 343 -13.33 3.90 -17.04
CA LEU A 343 -13.07 3.51 -18.42
C LEU A 343 -13.64 2.12 -18.73
N GLU A 344 -14.20 2.00 -19.92
CA GLU A 344 -14.50 0.70 -20.51
C GLU A 344 -13.26 0.20 -21.27
N PRO A 345 -13.06 -1.11 -21.44
CA PRO A 345 -11.92 -1.66 -22.19
C PRO A 345 -11.76 -1.05 -23.59
N ASP A 346 -12.87 -0.78 -24.28
CA ASP A 346 -12.88 -0.19 -25.63
C ASP A 346 -12.42 1.26 -25.68
N ASP A 347 -12.43 1.98 -24.55
CA ASP A 347 -11.88 3.33 -24.46
C ASP A 347 -10.36 3.36 -24.62
N LEU A 348 -9.68 2.21 -24.48
CA LEU A 348 -8.24 2.08 -24.66
C LEU A 348 -7.81 1.90 -26.13
N LYS A 349 -8.74 1.57 -27.04
CA LYS A 349 -8.45 1.37 -28.49
C LYS A 349 -7.70 2.52 -29.17
N PRO A 350 -7.97 3.81 -28.83
CA PRO A 350 -7.28 4.94 -29.44
C PRO A 350 -5.86 5.16 -28.93
N MET A 351 -5.39 4.41 -27.92
CA MET A 351 -4.03 4.51 -27.42
C MET A 351 -3.00 4.11 -28.51
N ALA A 352 -1.75 4.48 -28.29
CA ALA A 352 -0.65 4.10 -29.19
C ALA A 352 -0.44 2.57 -29.20
N ALA A 353 0.24 2.08 -30.23
CA ALA A 353 0.68 0.69 -30.26
C ALA A 353 1.55 0.37 -29.04
N ASP A 354 1.46 -0.87 -28.56
CA ASP A 354 2.17 -1.35 -27.38
C ASP A 354 1.97 -0.45 -26.14
N ALA A 355 0.70 -0.09 -25.92
CA ALA A 355 0.32 0.76 -24.79
C ALA A 355 0.56 0.05 -23.45
N ILE A 356 0.82 0.86 -22.41
CA ILE A 356 0.98 0.45 -21.02
C ILE A 356 -0.20 1.00 -20.21
N VAL A 357 -0.87 0.16 -19.44
CA VAL A 357 -2.04 0.53 -18.64
C VAL A 357 -1.83 0.15 -17.18
N PHE A 358 -1.75 1.14 -16.30
CA PHE A 358 -1.72 0.98 -14.85
C PHE A 358 -3.03 1.47 -14.26
N ALA A 359 -3.90 0.56 -13.82
CA ALA A 359 -5.20 0.87 -13.24
C ALA A 359 -5.15 0.55 -11.73
N LEU A 360 -4.84 1.57 -10.91
CA LEU A 360 -4.38 1.38 -9.53
C LEU A 360 -5.44 1.72 -8.47
N ALA A 361 -6.66 2.11 -8.87
CA ALA A 361 -7.75 2.33 -7.93
C ALA A 361 -8.08 1.05 -7.15
N ASN A 362 -8.32 1.18 -5.85
CA ASN A 362 -8.64 0.11 -4.93
C ASN A 362 -10.02 0.33 -4.30
N PRO A 363 -10.83 -0.75 -4.09
CA PRO A 363 -10.53 -2.16 -4.39
C PRO A 363 -10.72 -2.52 -5.86
N ASP A 364 -11.47 -1.73 -6.63
CA ASP A 364 -11.76 -1.98 -8.03
C ASP A 364 -11.00 -0.99 -8.91
N PRO A 365 -10.32 -1.49 -9.99
CA PRO A 365 -9.51 -0.66 -10.87
C PRO A 365 -10.35 0.25 -11.78
N GLU A 366 -9.71 1.24 -12.40
CA GLU A 366 -10.31 2.19 -13.35
C GLU A 366 -10.91 1.54 -14.57
N VAL A 367 -10.38 0.40 -15.00
CA VAL A 367 -10.82 -0.40 -16.15
C VAL A 367 -10.67 -1.88 -15.81
N ASP A 368 -11.54 -2.73 -16.36
CA ASP A 368 -11.41 -4.19 -16.22
C ASP A 368 -10.07 -4.68 -16.77
N PRO A 369 -9.20 -5.32 -15.94
CA PRO A 369 -7.85 -5.71 -16.36
C PRO A 369 -7.85 -6.76 -17.49
N ALA A 370 -8.79 -7.70 -17.47
CA ALA A 370 -8.90 -8.73 -18.50
C ALA A 370 -9.28 -8.11 -19.85
N GLY A 371 -10.17 -7.13 -19.83
CA GLY A 371 -10.54 -6.35 -21.00
C GLY A 371 -9.40 -5.46 -21.50
N ALA A 372 -8.66 -4.80 -20.59
CA ALA A 372 -7.54 -3.93 -20.92
C ALA A 372 -6.40 -4.67 -21.66
N ARG A 373 -6.13 -5.94 -21.30
CA ARG A 373 -5.11 -6.78 -21.96
C ARG A 373 -5.39 -7.05 -23.45
N ARG A 374 -6.59 -6.77 -23.94
CA ARG A 374 -6.88 -6.85 -25.38
C ARG A 374 -6.36 -5.66 -26.17
N HIS A 375 -6.04 -4.55 -25.50
CA HIS A 375 -5.69 -3.27 -26.11
C HIS A 375 -4.34 -2.71 -25.63
N ALA A 376 -3.75 -3.31 -24.59
CA ALA A 376 -2.48 -2.89 -24.03
C ALA A 376 -1.49 -4.05 -23.96
N ALA A 377 -0.22 -3.78 -24.23
CA ALA A 377 0.86 -4.76 -24.15
C ALA A 377 1.22 -5.10 -22.70
N VAL A 378 1.11 -4.13 -21.78
CA VAL A 378 1.38 -4.32 -20.36
C VAL A 378 0.21 -3.75 -19.56
N VAL A 379 -0.33 -4.57 -18.65
CA VAL A 379 -1.37 -4.15 -17.70
C VAL A 379 -0.92 -4.46 -16.29
N ALA A 380 -1.07 -3.48 -15.39
CA ALA A 380 -0.79 -3.62 -13.96
C ALA A 380 -1.92 -3.02 -13.12
N THR A 381 -2.11 -3.54 -11.92
CA THR A 381 -3.13 -3.08 -10.97
C THR A 381 -2.58 -3.03 -9.54
N GLY A 382 -3.36 -2.49 -8.58
CA GLY A 382 -3.08 -2.61 -7.15
C GLY A 382 -3.47 -3.96 -6.54
N ARG A 383 -4.18 -4.81 -7.29
CA ARG A 383 -4.75 -6.06 -6.77
C ARG A 383 -3.71 -7.17 -6.65
N SER A 384 -3.81 -7.94 -5.55
CA SER A 384 -2.92 -9.09 -5.28
C SER A 384 -3.28 -10.36 -6.06
N ASP A 385 -4.47 -10.41 -6.65
CA ASP A 385 -4.98 -11.53 -7.44
C ASP A 385 -4.77 -11.33 -8.96
N GLU A 386 -4.11 -10.24 -9.35
CA GLU A 386 -3.76 -9.91 -10.74
C GLU A 386 -2.22 -9.91 -10.92
N PRO A 387 -1.72 -10.19 -12.14
CA PRO A 387 -0.31 -9.98 -12.48
C PRO A 387 0.11 -8.52 -12.30
N ASN A 388 1.42 -8.31 -12.06
CA ASN A 388 2.00 -6.97 -11.92
C ASN A 388 1.32 -6.15 -10.80
N GLN A 389 1.26 -6.70 -9.58
CA GLN A 389 0.73 -5.96 -8.45
C GLN A 389 1.62 -4.76 -8.11
N ILE A 390 1.17 -3.55 -8.39
CA ILE A 390 1.82 -2.30 -7.97
C ILE A 390 1.35 -1.98 -6.56
N ASN A 391 2.23 -2.16 -5.57
CA ASN A 391 1.91 -2.01 -4.15
C ASN A 391 3.02 -1.25 -3.42
N ASN A 392 2.66 -0.25 -2.63
CA ASN A 392 3.57 0.60 -1.85
C ASN A 392 4.47 -0.19 -0.89
N VAL A 393 4.09 -1.42 -0.51
CA VAL A 393 4.91 -2.30 0.34
C VAL A 393 6.27 -2.63 -0.28
N LEU A 394 6.41 -2.53 -1.60
CA LEU A 394 7.70 -2.65 -2.27
C LEU A 394 8.64 -1.48 -1.94
N ALA A 395 8.10 -0.31 -1.57
CA ALA A 395 8.86 0.92 -1.37
C ALA A 395 9.06 1.27 0.11
N PHE A 396 7.97 1.61 0.83
CA PHE A 396 8.06 2.33 2.10
C PHE A 396 8.89 1.62 3.19
N PRO A 397 8.85 0.28 3.37
CA PRO A 397 9.63 -0.33 4.42
C PRO A 397 11.14 -0.17 4.20
N GLY A 398 11.59 -0.39 2.95
CA GLY A 398 12.98 -0.22 2.55
C GLY A 398 13.43 1.25 2.58
N VAL A 399 12.57 2.17 2.14
CA VAL A 399 12.86 3.61 2.17
C VAL A 399 13.12 4.09 3.60
N PHE A 400 12.24 3.75 4.55
CA PHE A 400 12.44 4.10 5.96
C PHE A 400 13.65 3.40 6.57
N ARG A 401 13.88 2.12 6.26
CA ARG A 401 15.06 1.40 6.73
C ARG A 401 16.33 2.10 6.28
N GLY A 402 16.45 2.44 5.01
CA GLY A 402 17.60 3.16 4.46
C GLY A 402 17.78 4.55 5.06
N ALA A 403 16.69 5.31 5.23
CA ALA A 403 16.71 6.62 5.84
C ALA A 403 17.12 6.58 7.32
N LEU A 404 16.60 5.61 8.10
CA LEU A 404 16.97 5.41 9.49
C LEU A 404 18.43 4.98 9.65
N ASP A 405 18.94 4.09 8.80
CA ASP A 405 20.32 3.62 8.82
C ASP A 405 21.32 4.71 8.43
N ALA A 406 20.93 5.58 7.50
CA ALA A 406 21.73 6.76 7.13
C ALA A 406 21.67 7.89 8.18
N GLY A 407 20.72 7.83 9.13
CA GLY A 407 20.44 8.96 10.02
C GLY A 407 19.91 10.19 9.25
N ALA A 408 19.24 9.98 8.12
CA ALA A 408 18.75 11.04 7.27
C ALA A 408 17.70 11.91 8.01
N ARG A 409 17.74 13.21 7.75
CA ARG A 409 16.74 14.17 8.28
C ARG A 409 15.53 14.29 7.38
N THR A 410 15.70 13.98 6.10
CA THR A 410 14.64 14.05 5.09
C THR A 410 14.83 12.95 4.06
N ILE A 411 13.73 12.52 3.42
CA ILE A 411 13.74 11.63 2.25
C ILE A 411 13.69 12.53 1.02
N THR A 412 14.82 12.58 0.27
CA THR A 412 14.99 13.43 -0.92
C THR A 412 14.43 12.79 -2.17
N GLU A 413 14.25 13.57 -3.25
CA GLU A 413 13.85 13.04 -4.56
C GLU A 413 14.87 12.00 -5.08
N ALA A 414 16.18 12.26 -4.90
CA ALA A 414 17.23 11.30 -5.27
C ALA A 414 17.07 9.96 -4.54
N MET A 415 16.72 9.98 -3.26
CA MET A 415 16.45 8.75 -2.48
C MET A 415 15.22 8.00 -3.02
N LYS A 416 14.16 8.71 -3.42
CA LYS A 416 12.95 8.11 -3.99
C LYS A 416 13.23 7.46 -5.35
N VAL A 417 13.97 8.14 -6.21
CA VAL A 417 14.40 7.60 -7.52
C VAL A 417 15.31 6.39 -7.33
N ALA A 418 16.26 6.44 -6.38
CA ALA A 418 17.12 5.31 -6.06
C ALA A 418 16.30 4.09 -5.58
N ALA A 419 15.28 4.32 -4.76
CA ALA A 419 14.34 3.29 -4.33
C ALA A 419 13.60 2.65 -5.52
N ALA A 420 13.06 3.46 -6.42
CA ALA A 420 12.35 2.98 -7.61
C ALA A 420 13.27 2.13 -8.51
N ARG A 421 14.49 2.59 -8.75
CA ARG A 421 15.49 1.84 -9.52
C ARG A 421 15.89 0.53 -8.86
N ALA A 422 16.01 0.50 -7.53
CA ALA A 422 16.30 -0.72 -6.78
C ALA A 422 15.17 -1.74 -6.87
N ILE A 423 13.89 -1.29 -6.82
CA ILE A 423 12.73 -2.16 -7.03
C ILE A 423 12.73 -2.72 -8.46
N ALA A 424 12.88 -1.86 -9.47
CA ALA A 424 12.90 -2.26 -10.88
C ALA A 424 14.00 -3.30 -11.16
N ALA A 425 15.19 -3.11 -10.61
CA ALA A 425 16.35 -4.00 -10.79
C ALA A 425 16.17 -5.39 -10.15
N ARG A 426 15.15 -5.61 -9.31
CA ARG A 426 14.81 -6.94 -8.78
C ARG A 426 14.21 -7.88 -9.81
N VAL A 427 13.68 -7.33 -10.90
CA VAL A 427 13.25 -8.12 -12.05
C VAL A 427 14.41 -8.20 -13.03
N HIS A 428 15.02 -9.38 -13.16
CA HIS A 428 16.15 -9.60 -14.05
C HIS A 428 15.71 -9.62 -15.53
N ASP A 429 16.66 -9.41 -16.45
CA ASP A 429 16.36 -9.30 -17.88
C ASP A 429 15.71 -10.56 -18.48
N ASP A 430 16.08 -11.72 -17.98
CA ASP A 430 15.53 -13.03 -18.37
C ASP A 430 14.14 -13.33 -17.77
N GLU A 431 13.74 -12.62 -16.74
CA GLU A 431 12.43 -12.72 -16.11
C GLU A 431 11.43 -11.68 -16.63
N LEU A 432 11.96 -10.60 -17.22
CA LEU A 432 11.16 -9.43 -17.62
C LEU A 432 10.22 -9.78 -18.77
N ARG A 433 8.90 -9.63 -18.54
CA ARG A 433 7.86 -9.93 -19.51
C ARG A 433 6.58 -9.13 -19.20
N PRO A 434 5.60 -9.08 -20.11
CA PRO A 434 4.39 -8.25 -19.95
C PRO A 434 3.58 -8.49 -18.66
N ASP A 435 3.65 -9.68 -18.09
CA ASP A 435 2.95 -10.07 -16.87
C ASP A 435 3.88 -10.15 -15.64
N TYR A 436 5.17 -9.72 -15.77
CA TYR A 436 6.13 -9.66 -14.66
C TYR A 436 7.09 -8.47 -14.82
N ILE A 437 6.62 -7.27 -14.47
CA ILE A 437 7.38 -6.00 -14.52
C ILE A 437 7.78 -5.48 -13.13
N VAL A 438 7.21 -6.04 -12.07
CA VAL A 438 7.55 -5.74 -10.67
C VAL A 438 7.79 -7.03 -9.91
N PRO A 439 8.69 -7.03 -8.92
CA PRO A 439 8.93 -8.21 -8.11
C PRO A 439 7.71 -8.54 -7.23
N SER A 440 7.62 -9.80 -6.80
CA SER A 440 6.63 -10.16 -5.77
C SER A 440 6.85 -9.36 -4.50
N VAL A 441 5.75 -8.94 -3.85
CA VAL A 441 5.81 -8.29 -2.53
C VAL A 441 6.46 -9.17 -1.46
N PHE A 442 6.51 -10.49 -1.67
CA PHE A 442 7.16 -11.47 -0.80
C PHE A 442 8.62 -11.75 -1.15
N ASP A 443 9.18 -11.11 -2.19
CA ASP A 443 10.63 -11.20 -2.45
C ASP A 443 11.40 -10.51 -1.32
N ARG A 444 12.09 -11.34 -0.53
CA ARG A 444 12.86 -10.91 0.64
C ARG A 444 14.06 -10.01 0.30
N GLY A 445 14.44 -9.92 -0.96
CA GLY A 445 15.52 -9.05 -1.43
C GLY A 445 15.10 -7.62 -1.71
N VAL A 446 13.79 -7.34 -1.86
CA VAL A 446 13.29 -5.99 -2.21
C VAL A 446 13.62 -4.97 -1.11
N ALA A 447 13.12 -5.15 0.10
CA ALA A 447 13.29 -4.15 1.15
C ALA A 447 14.77 -3.91 1.52
N PRO A 448 15.65 -4.93 1.63
CA PRO A 448 17.10 -4.71 1.81
C PRO A 448 17.73 -3.96 0.63
N GLY A 449 17.40 -4.30 -0.62
CA GLY A 449 17.92 -3.62 -1.80
C GLY A 449 17.52 -2.15 -1.87
N VAL A 450 16.25 -1.86 -1.58
CA VAL A 450 15.73 -0.48 -1.48
C VAL A 450 16.44 0.27 -0.35
N ALA A 451 16.59 -0.35 0.83
CA ALA A 451 17.25 0.28 1.97
C ALA A 451 18.70 0.65 1.65
N GLU A 452 19.45 -0.24 1.00
CA GLU A 452 20.82 0.00 0.58
C GLU A 452 20.92 1.17 -0.42
N ALA A 453 20.06 1.18 -1.45
CA ALA A 453 20.02 2.24 -2.45
C ALA A 453 19.68 3.61 -1.82
N VAL A 454 18.69 3.64 -0.93
CA VAL A 454 18.28 4.85 -0.22
C VAL A 454 19.40 5.35 0.71
N ARG A 455 20.07 4.44 1.44
CA ARG A 455 21.19 4.76 2.32
C ARG A 455 22.35 5.39 1.55
N HIS A 456 22.68 4.86 0.36
CA HIS A 456 23.72 5.43 -0.50
C HIS A 456 23.33 6.83 -0.99
N ALA A 457 22.11 6.98 -1.53
CA ALA A 457 21.62 8.27 -2.02
C ALA A 457 21.52 9.34 -0.92
N ALA A 458 21.30 8.96 0.34
CA ALA A 458 21.32 9.87 1.48
C ALA A 458 22.71 10.44 1.80
N GLY A 459 23.79 9.71 1.45
CA GLY A 459 25.19 10.17 1.61
C GLY A 459 25.70 11.04 0.45
N GLU A 460 25.02 11.01 -0.69
CA GLU A 460 25.32 11.86 -1.83
C GLU A 460 24.74 13.26 -1.57
N ARG A 461 25.64 14.25 -1.39
CA ARG A 461 25.21 15.67 -1.34
C ARG A 461 24.56 16.03 -2.68
N PRO A 462 23.43 16.79 -2.69
CA PRO A 462 22.91 17.35 -3.92
C PRO A 462 24.04 18.06 -4.66
N ARG A 463 24.24 17.77 -5.93
CA ARG A 463 25.07 18.60 -6.78
C ARG A 463 24.35 19.93 -6.90
N GLU A 464 24.95 21.01 -6.36
CA GLU A 464 24.50 22.38 -6.49
C GLU A 464 24.40 22.79 -7.95
#